data_04e3e5bda04b5e8a13e0e95c81652fb8
#
_entry.id   04e3e5bda04b5e8a13e0e95c81652fb8
#
_cell.length_a   1.000
_cell.length_b   1.000
_cell.length_c   1.000
_cell.angle_alpha   90.00
_cell.angle_beta   90.00
_cell.angle_gamma   90.00
#
_symmetry.space_group_name_H-M   'P 1'
#
loop_
_entity.id
_entity.type
_entity.pdbx_description
1 polymer ?
#
loop_
_entity_poly.entity_id
_entity_poly.type
_entity_poly.pdbx_seq_one_letter_code
_entity_poly.pdbx_strand_id
1 'polypeptide(L)'
;RKQTNLAKVKQPARSLLFTDIHKTAFSPVIVSHSFTDSGFVASPNADGEIGLLNITQSDADQRRWREYMGKLIDGAKSAYEIYMMITKPYGLTFLKYTSQDLSQEDLSNILASAWTRAEAPNMDVNVSKAKLLSLFKQADPTVLMEQDEYVQFKMLDDPVTVYRGVTTHNAKNVKALSWTLS
;
A
#
# COMPACT_ATOMS: atom_id res chain seq x y z
N ARG A 1 -5.18 -3.84 24.26
CA ARG A 1 -5.02 -3.42 22.83
C ARG A 1 -4.93 -4.67 21.97
N LYS A 2 -5.65 -4.69 20.83
CA LYS A 2 -5.57 -5.81 19.87
C LYS A 2 -4.15 -5.85 19.28
N GLN A 3 -3.52 -7.03 19.31
CA GLN A 3 -2.24 -7.25 18.63
C GLN A 3 -2.47 -7.64 17.18
N THR A 4 -1.50 -7.36 16.33
CA THR A 4 -1.51 -7.78 14.93
C THR A 4 -1.44 -9.30 14.84
N ASN A 5 -2.38 -9.89 14.07
CA ASN A 5 -2.33 -11.30 13.72
C ASN A 5 -1.49 -11.49 12.44
N LEU A 6 -0.17 -11.59 12.62
CA LEU A 6 0.76 -11.66 11.49
C LEU A 6 0.48 -12.84 10.56
N ALA A 7 0.06 -13.99 11.08
CA ALA A 7 -0.27 -15.16 10.27
C ALA A 7 -1.44 -14.85 9.30
N LYS A 8 -2.46 -14.15 9.77
CA LYS A 8 -3.57 -13.71 8.92
C LYS A 8 -3.20 -12.59 7.96
N VAL A 9 -2.25 -11.72 8.30
CA VAL A 9 -1.74 -10.68 7.38
C VAL A 9 -0.93 -11.30 6.24
N LYS A 10 -0.17 -12.36 6.48
CA LYS A 10 0.61 -13.09 5.47
C LYS A 10 -0.27 -13.72 4.37
N GLN A 11 -1.48 -14.15 4.69
CA GLN A 11 -2.37 -14.81 3.73
C GLN A 11 -2.80 -13.89 2.57
N PRO A 12 -3.37 -12.69 2.80
CA PRO A 12 -3.65 -11.74 1.72
C PRO A 12 -2.39 -11.29 0.96
N ALA A 13 -1.26 -11.12 1.65
CA ALA A 13 0.00 -10.78 1.00
C ALA A 13 0.43 -11.86 -0.01
N ARG A 14 0.32 -13.14 0.37
CA ARG A 14 0.56 -14.26 -0.54
C ARG A 14 -0.45 -14.28 -1.70
N SER A 15 -1.73 -14.02 -1.44
CA SER A 15 -2.74 -13.94 -2.51
C SER A 15 -2.40 -12.83 -3.51
N LEU A 16 -1.97 -11.66 -3.04
CA LEU A 16 -1.51 -10.56 -3.89
C LEU A 16 -0.25 -10.90 -4.69
N LEU A 17 0.67 -11.70 -4.13
CA LEU A 17 1.86 -12.17 -4.84
C LEU A 17 1.51 -13.06 -6.06
N PHE A 18 0.41 -13.79 -5.98
CA PHE A 18 -0.01 -14.71 -7.05
C PHE A 18 -1.02 -14.08 -8.03
N THR A 19 -1.29 -12.79 -7.94
CA THR A 19 -2.07 -12.06 -8.96
C THR A 19 -1.28 -11.98 -10.28
N ASP A 20 -1.98 -11.64 -11.36
CA ASP A 20 -1.37 -11.49 -12.67
C ASP A 20 -0.41 -10.30 -12.73
N ILE A 21 0.68 -10.46 -13.47
CA ILE A 21 1.59 -9.37 -13.80
C ILE A 21 1.05 -8.66 -15.03
N HIS A 22 0.55 -7.44 -14.83
CA HIS A 22 -0.02 -6.66 -15.92
C HIS A 22 1.07 -5.93 -16.71
N LYS A 23 1.11 -6.20 -18.01
CA LYS A 23 2.02 -5.52 -18.93
C LYS A 23 1.57 -4.07 -19.14
N THR A 24 2.54 -3.18 -19.26
CA THR A 24 2.36 -1.77 -19.65
C THR A 24 2.92 -1.54 -21.06
N ALA A 25 2.77 -0.32 -21.59
CA ALA A 25 3.40 0.06 -22.85
C ALA A 25 4.94 -0.01 -22.81
N PHE A 26 5.54 -0.05 -21.62
CA PHE A 26 6.99 -0.09 -21.40
C PHE A 26 7.49 -1.46 -20.92
N SER A 27 6.67 -2.51 -21.03
CA SER A 27 7.07 -3.87 -20.68
C SER A 27 8.17 -4.38 -21.62
N PRO A 28 9.16 -5.15 -21.11
CA PRO A 28 9.24 -5.72 -19.77
C PRO A 28 9.85 -4.79 -18.70
N VAL A 29 10.30 -3.58 -19.08
CA VAL A 29 10.96 -2.65 -18.13
C VAL A 29 9.99 -2.22 -17.03
N ILE A 30 8.78 -1.82 -17.40
CA ILE A 30 7.75 -1.40 -16.45
C ILE A 30 6.54 -2.35 -16.57
N VAL A 31 6.12 -2.89 -15.42
CA VAL A 31 4.91 -3.70 -15.26
C VAL A 31 4.09 -3.17 -14.09
N SER A 32 2.85 -3.65 -13.94
CA SER A 32 2.01 -3.34 -12.78
C SER A 32 1.72 -4.63 -12.01
N HIS A 33 2.25 -4.71 -10.80
CA HIS A 33 2.03 -5.81 -9.88
C HIS A 33 2.26 -5.36 -8.44
N SER A 34 1.59 -5.99 -7.47
CA SER A 34 1.66 -5.61 -6.06
C SER A 34 3.05 -5.77 -5.42
N PHE A 35 3.94 -6.57 -5.97
CA PHE A 35 5.30 -6.83 -5.44
C PHE A 35 6.43 -6.40 -6.36
N THR A 36 6.13 -5.88 -7.54
CA THR A 36 7.15 -5.36 -8.46
C THR A 36 6.54 -4.38 -9.45
N ASP A 37 7.29 -3.37 -9.83
CA ASP A 37 7.00 -2.44 -10.93
C ASP A 37 7.87 -2.72 -12.16
N SER A 38 8.74 -3.74 -12.09
CA SER A 38 9.62 -4.16 -13.18
C SER A 38 9.39 -5.63 -13.57
N GLY A 39 9.45 -5.93 -14.86
CA GLY A 39 9.48 -7.28 -15.38
C GLY A 39 10.85 -7.96 -15.21
N PHE A 40 11.88 -7.21 -14.83
CA PHE A 40 13.19 -7.71 -14.46
C PHE A 40 13.37 -7.64 -12.96
N VAL A 41 13.58 -8.77 -12.31
CA VAL A 41 13.70 -8.87 -10.85
C VAL A 41 14.94 -9.63 -10.45
N ALA A 42 15.60 -9.19 -9.38
CA ALA A 42 16.71 -9.91 -8.79
C ALA A 42 16.19 -11.06 -7.90
N SER A 43 16.80 -12.23 -8.03
CA SER A 43 16.47 -13.37 -7.18
C SER A 43 17.70 -14.27 -6.99
N PRO A 44 17.94 -14.84 -5.80
CA PRO A 44 19.01 -15.79 -5.59
C PRO A 44 18.75 -17.09 -6.39
N ASN A 45 19.82 -17.66 -6.94
CA ASN A 45 19.81 -19.01 -7.51
C ASN A 45 19.97 -20.08 -6.42
N ALA A 46 20.05 -21.35 -6.82
CA ALA A 46 20.22 -22.47 -5.88
C ALA A 46 21.53 -22.36 -5.07
N ASP A 47 22.56 -21.72 -5.63
CA ASP A 47 23.88 -21.53 -5.02
C ASP A 47 23.95 -20.23 -4.18
N GLY A 48 22.83 -19.47 -4.11
CA GLY A 48 22.75 -18.21 -3.38
C GLY A 48 23.22 -16.98 -4.16
N GLU A 49 23.69 -17.15 -5.41
CA GLU A 49 24.08 -16.03 -6.26
C GLU A 49 22.86 -15.27 -6.78
N ILE A 50 22.92 -13.95 -6.77
CA ILE A 50 21.84 -13.10 -7.29
C ILE A 50 21.87 -13.08 -8.81
N GLY A 51 20.80 -13.57 -9.42
CA GLY A 51 20.56 -13.51 -10.87
C GLY A 51 19.41 -12.58 -11.22
N LEU A 52 19.43 -12.07 -12.45
CA LEU A 52 18.34 -11.28 -13.01
C LEU A 52 17.36 -12.21 -13.73
N LEU A 53 16.10 -12.17 -13.33
CA LEU A 53 14.99 -12.93 -13.90
C LEU A 53 14.12 -12.04 -14.79
N ASN A 54 13.58 -12.58 -15.89
CA ASN A 54 12.55 -11.92 -16.70
C ASN A 54 11.19 -12.57 -16.47
N ILE A 55 10.43 -12.05 -15.53
CA ILE A 55 9.16 -12.61 -15.09
C ILE A 55 7.98 -12.36 -16.04
N THR A 56 8.19 -11.61 -17.14
CA THR A 56 7.18 -11.36 -18.17
C THR A 56 7.24 -12.29 -19.36
N GLN A 57 8.38 -12.97 -19.54
CA GLN A 57 8.66 -13.84 -20.69
C GLN A 57 8.96 -15.29 -20.32
N SER A 58 9.30 -15.55 -19.06
CA SER A 58 9.67 -16.88 -18.57
C SER A 58 8.81 -17.29 -17.39
N ASP A 59 7.96 -18.29 -17.60
CA ASP A 59 7.16 -18.89 -16.52
C ASP A 59 8.03 -19.52 -15.43
N ALA A 60 9.20 -20.03 -15.80
CA ALA A 60 10.16 -20.59 -14.84
C ALA A 60 10.74 -19.49 -13.95
N ASP A 61 11.11 -18.34 -14.52
CA ASP A 61 11.60 -17.18 -13.79
C ASP A 61 10.51 -16.60 -12.87
N GLN A 62 9.26 -16.52 -13.38
CA GLN A 62 8.14 -16.04 -12.60
C GLN A 62 7.86 -16.94 -11.38
N ARG A 63 7.87 -18.27 -11.56
CA ARG A 63 7.72 -19.22 -10.45
C ARG A 63 8.82 -19.05 -9.41
N ARG A 64 10.09 -18.99 -9.86
CA ARG A 64 11.26 -18.82 -8.99
C ARG A 64 11.18 -17.51 -8.18
N TRP A 65 10.81 -16.39 -8.83
CA TRP A 65 10.60 -15.13 -8.15
C TRP A 65 9.49 -15.21 -7.09
N ARG A 66 8.33 -15.82 -7.43
CA ARG A 66 7.23 -16.01 -6.49
C ARG A 66 7.59 -16.88 -5.30
N GLU A 67 8.36 -17.93 -5.52
CA GLU A 67 8.88 -18.78 -4.44
C GLU A 67 9.79 -17.99 -3.49
N TYR A 68 10.69 -17.20 -4.05
CA TYR A 68 11.59 -16.36 -3.27
C TYR A 68 10.81 -15.30 -2.47
N MET A 69 9.92 -14.54 -3.10
CA MET A 69 9.08 -13.56 -2.43
C MET A 69 8.18 -14.20 -1.36
N GLY A 70 7.65 -15.38 -1.64
CA GLY A 70 6.87 -16.15 -0.67
C GLY A 70 7.66 -16.47 0.60
N LYS A 71 8.93 -16.88 0.46
CA LYS A 71 9.84 -17.10 1.60
C LYS A 71 10.08 -15.81 2.39
N LEU A 72 10.23 -14.67 1.71
CA LEU A 72 10.38 -13.37 2.38
C LEU A 72 9.12 -12.99 3.17
N ILE A 73 7.92 -13.18 2.59
CA ILE A 73 6.64 -12.94 3.28
C ILE A 73 6.53 -13.85 4.52
N ASP A 74 6.87 -15.12 4.39
CA ASP A 74 6.80 -16.07 5.51
C ASP A 74 7.80 -15.76 6.61
N GLY A 75 9.00 -15.31 6.23
CA GLY A 75 10.06 -14.91 7.15
C GLY A 75 9.81 -13.57 7.85
N ALA A 76 8.91 -12.72 7.33
CA ALA A 76 8.64 -11.40 7.88
C ALA A 76 8.21 -11.46 9.35
N LYS A 77 8.74 -10.54 10.16
CA LYS A 77 8.51 -10.46 11.60
C LYS A 77 7.44 -9.44 11.98
N SER A 78 7.06 -8.55 11.06
CA SER A 78 6.02 -7.55 11.26
C SER A 78 5.17 -7.35 9.99
N ALA A 79 3.97 -6.78 10.18
CA ALA A 79 3.12 -6.38 9.06
C ALA A 79 3.76 -5.25 8.24
N TYR A 80 4.54 -4.37 8.87
CA TYR A 80 5.24 -3.29 8.20
C TYR A 80 6.35 -3.82 7.28
N GLU A 81 7.09 -4.86 7.67
CA GLU A 81 8.05 -5.53 6.78
C GLU A 81 7.38 -6.07 5.51
N ILE A 82 6.20 -6.69 5.64
CA ILE A 82 5.43 -7.16 4.48
C ILE A 82 4.99 -5.98 3.61
N TYR A 83 4.45 -4.92 4.23
CA TYR A 83 4.03 -3.71 3.52
C TYR A 83 5.19 -3.08 2.73
N MET A 84 6.40 -3.07 3.26
CA MET A 84 7.58 -2.52 2.56
C MET A 84 7.96 -3.28 1.28
N MET A 85 7.50 -4.53 1.12
CA MET A 85 7.63 -5.29 -0.14
C MET A 85 6.54 -4.93 -1.15
N ILE A 86 5.48 -4.23 -0.74
CA ILE A 86 4.36 -3.83 -1.60
C ILE A 86 4.72 -2.57 -2.39
N THR A 87 4.46 -2.57 -3.69
CA THR A 87 4.67 -1.40 -4.55
C THR A 87 3.69 -0.27 -4.22
N LYS A 88 4.10 0.98 -4.45
CA LYS A 88 3.35 2.18 -4.06
C LYS A 88 1.86 2.14 -4.43
N PRO A 89 1.46 1.77 -5.66
CA PRO A 89 0.06 1.79 -6.05
C PRO A 89 -0.81 0.78 -5.30
N TYR A 90 -0.21 -0.22 -4.64
CA TYR A 90 -0.95 -1.31 -3.97
C TYR A 90 -0.94 -1.22 -2.44
N GLY A 91 -0.36 -0.17 -1.86
CA GLY A 91 -0.31 -0.01 -0.41
C GLY A 91 -1.70 0.06 0.25
N LEU A 92 -2.62 0.83 -0.33
CA LEU A 92 -4.01 0.91 0.15
C LEU A 92 -4.79 -0.38 -0.13
N THR A 93 -4.50 -1.06 -1.25
CA THR A 93 -5.05 -2.39 -1.55
C THR A 93 -4.63 -3.42 -0.50
N PHE A 94 -3.37 -3.42 -0.08
CA PHE A 94 -2.89 -4.27 1.02
C PHE A 94 -3.68 -4.02 2.32
N LEU A 95 -3.88 -2.75 2.71
CA LEU A 95 -4.69 -2.38 3.87
C LEU A 95 -6.15 -2.78 3.75
N LYS A 96 -6.73 -2.73 2.55
CA LYS A 96 -8.11 -3.20 2.31
C LYS A 96 -8.31 -4.62 2.82
N TYR A 97 -7.33 -5.50 2.59
CA TYR A 97 -7.43 -6.93 2.91
C TYR A 97 -6.86 -7.30 4.28
N THR A 98 -6.00 -6.47 4.87
CA THR A 98 -5.31 -6.81 6.11
C THR A 98 -5.77 -6.03 7.33
N SER A 99 -6.47 -4.91 7.15
CA SER A 99 -6.80 -3.96 8.23
C SER A 99 -7.52 -4.58 9.44
N GLN A 100 -8.29 -5.63 9.22
CA GLN A 100 -9.00 -6.32 10.33
C GLN A 100 -8.07 -7.14 11.23
N ASP A 101 -6.91 -7.52 10.73
CA ASP A 101 -5.93 -8.36 11.42
C ASP A 101 -4.72 -7.55 11.94
N LEU A 102 -4.70 -6.24 11.72
CA LEU A 102 -3.69 -5.33 12.24
C LEU A 102 -4.04 -4.81 13.64
N SER A 103 -3.02 -4.50 14.44
CA SER A 103 -3.17 -3.62 15.59
C SER A 103 -3.52 -2.20 15.12
N GLN A 104 -4.04 -1.35 16.02
CA GLN A 104 -4.30 0.04 15.67
C GLN A 104 -3.01 0.78 15.29
N GLU A 105 -1.91 0.49 15.98
CA GLU A 105 -0.60 1.06 15.72
C GLU A 105 -0.08 0.68 14.32
N ASP A 106 -0.07 -0.62 13.99
CA ASP A 106 0.35 -1.08 12.66
C ASP A 106 -0.53 -0.54 11.55
N LEU A 107 -1.86 -0.53 11.76
CA LEU A 107 -2.81 0.08 10.83
C LEU A 107 -2.48 1.54 10.57
N SER A 108 -2.22 2.32 11.62
CA SER A 108 -1.93 3.75 11.52
C SER A 108 -0.62 4.03 10.81
N ASN A 109 0.45 3.33 11.18
CA ASN A 109 1.76 3.46 10.55
C ASN A 109 1.73 3.10 9.06
N ILE A 110 1.09 1.98 8.70
CA ILE A 110 0.98 1.56 7.31
C ILE A 110 0.06 2.52 6.53
N LEU A 111 -1.04 2.98 7.12
CA LEU A 111 -1.96 3.92 6.47
C LEU A 111 -1.29 5.27 6.18
N ALA A 112 -0.55 5.84 7.14
CA ALA A 112 0.20 7.07 6.96
C ALA A 112 1.17 6.95 5.78
N SER A 113 1.97 5.88 5.76
CA SER A 113 2.93 5.62 4.68
C SER A 113 2.23 5.34 3.34
N ALA A 114 1.19 4.52 3.31
CA ALA A 114 0.48 4.19 2.07
C ALA A 114 -0.22 5.41 1.47
N TRP A 115 -0.81 6.26 2.30
CA TRP A 115 -1.48 7.49 1.87
C TRP A 115 -0.52 8.50 1.26
N THR A 116 0.61 8.75 1.93
CA THR A 116 1.61 9.73 1.47
C THR A 116 2.40 9.26 0.24
N ARG A 117 2.59 7.95 0.09
CA ARG A 117 3.30 7.37 -1.06
C ARG A 117 2.42 7.19 -2.30
N ALA A 118 1.10 7.16 -2.16
CA ALA A 118 0.19 7.01 -3.29
C ALA A 118 0.11 8.30 -4.11
N GLU A 119 0.25 8.20 -5.44
CA GLU A 119 0.19 9.37 -6.34
C GLU A 119 -1.23 9.97 -6.43
N ALA A 120 -2.26 9.12 -6.37
CA ALA A 120 -3.66 9.53 -6.46
C ALA A 120 -4.54 8.71 -5.49
N PRO A 121 -4.35 8.83 -4.17
CA PRO A 121 -5.03 7.97 -3.19
C PRO A 121 -6.56 8.14 -3.20
N ASN A 122 -7.04 9.30 -3.64
CA ASN A 122 -8.48 9.56 -3.79
C ASN A 122 -9.12 8.85 -4.99
N MET A 123 -8.32 8.33 -5.92
CA MET A 123 -8.75 7.71 -7.17
C MET A 123 -8.31 6.24 -7.26
N ASP A 124 -7.96 5.61 -6.14
CA ASP A 124 -7.61 4.21 -6.10
C ASP A 124 -8.79 3.36 -6.63
N VAL A 125 -8.53 2.58 -7.67
CA VAL A 125 -9.55 1.76 -8.32
C VAL A 125 -9.92 0.52 -7.50
N ASN A 126 -9.06 0.11 -6.56
CA ASN A 126 -9.21 -1.09 -5.76
C ASN A 126 -9.82 -0.82 -4.38
N VAL A 127 -9.78 0.44 -3.91
CA VAL A 127 -10.18 0.82 -2.55
C VAL A 127 -11.22 1.93 -2.61
N SER A 128 -12.45 1.64 -2.18
CA SER A 128 -13.53 2.64 -2.18
C SER A 128 -13.27 3.75 -1.16
N LYS A 129 -13.83 4.93 -1.41
CA LYS A 129 -13.78 6.07 -0.46
C LYS A 129 -14.36 5.70 0.91
N ALA A 130 -15.42 4.89 0.95
CA ALA A 130 -16.02 4.42 2.20
C ALA A 130 -15.02 3.55 2.99
N LYS A 131 -14.27 2.67 2.31
CA LYS A 131 -13.22 1.87 2.95
C LYS A 131 -12.08 2.75 3.44
N LEU A 132 -11.62 3.73 2.65
CA LEU A 132 -10.60 4.69 3.08
C LEU A 132 -11.02 5.47 4.32
N LEU A 133 -12.22 6.02 4.34
CA LEU A 133 -12.77 6.71 5.52
C LEU A 133 -12.84 5.78 6.74
N SER A 134 -13.21 4.52 6.54
CA SER A 134 -13.21 3.52 7.61
C SER A 134 -11.81 3.26 8.17
N LEU A 135 -10.77 3.21 7.32
CA LEU A 135 -9.38 3.05 7.74
C LEU A 135 -8.91 4.24 8.58
N PHE A 136 -9.15 5.48 8.12
CA PHE A 136 -8.81 6.69 8.87
C PHE A 136 -9.55 6.77 10.22
N LYS A 137 -10.83 6.39 10.28
CA LYS A 137 -11.59 6.37 11.55
C LYS A 137 -11.06 5.34 12.55
N GLN A 138 -10.43 4.28 12.11
CA GLN A 138 -9.86 3.23 12.96
C GLN A 138 -8.43 3.55 13.40
N ALA A 139 -7.73 4.38 12.64
CA ALA A 139 -6.36 4.75 12.91
C ALA A 139 -6.24 5.67 14.14
N ASP A 140 -5.07 5.69 14.73
CA ASP A 140 -4.73 6.58 15.85
C ASP A 140 -4.21 7.91 15.27
N PRO A 141 -4.88 9.04 15.49
CA PRO A 141 -4.43 10.34 14.99
C PRO A 141 -3.04 10.74 15.46
N THR A 142 -2.62 10.28 16.65
CA THR A 142 -1.29 10.58 17.21
C THR A 142 -0.16 9.82 16.50
N VAL A 143 -0.51 8.80 15.73
CA VAL A 143 0.42 8.02 14.89
C VAL A 143 0.38 8.49 13.44
N LEU A 144 -0.81 8.98 12.98
CA LEU A 144 -0.99 9.49 11.63
C LEU A 144 -0.32 10.86 11.40
N MET A 145 -0.18 11.66 12.45
CA MET A 145 0.27 13.05 12.40
C MET A 145 1.55 13.22 13.20
N GLU A 146 2.42 14.11 12.75
CA GLU A 146 3.53 14.58 13.57
C GLU A 146 2.97 15.34 14.80
N GLN A 147 3.79 15.48 15.85
CA GLN A 147 3.32 16.03 17.12
C GLN A 147 2.75 17.46 17.00
N ASP A 148 3.38 18.30 16.19
CA ASP A 148 2.94 19.68 15.91
C ASP A 148 1.66 19.71 15.06
N GLU A 149 1.54 18.85 14.07
CA GLU A 149 0.31 18.67 13.28
C GLU A 149 -0.86 18.22 14.17
N TYR A 150 -0.62 17.26 15.06
CA TYR A 150 -1.66 16.80 16.00
C TYR A 150 -2.12 17.90 16.96
N VAL A 151 -1.20 18.74 17.45
CA VAL A 151 -1.55 19.90 18.29
C VAL A 151 -2.43 20.89 17.51
N GLN A 152 -2.06 21.21 16.27
CA GLN A 152 -2.85 22.08 15.40
C GLN A 152 -4.23 21.46 15.09
N PHE A 153 -4.29 20.18 14.79
CA PHE A 153 -5.55 19.46 14.58
C PHE A 153 -6.50 19.57 15.78
N LYS A 154 -5.97 19.48 17.00
CA LYS A 154 -6.78 19.63 18.24
C LYS A 154 -7.28 21.05 18.50
N MET A 155 -6.66 22.05 17.86
CA MET A 155 -7.04 23.46 17.97
C MET A 155 -8.03 23.90 16.89
N LEU A 156 -8.40 23.02 15.95
CA LEU A 156 -9.37 23.35 14.91
C LEU A 156 -10.75 23.62 15.51
N ASP A 157 -11.43 24.63 14.97
CA ASP A 157 -12.82 24.95 15.31
C ASP A 157 -13.77 23.81 14.91
N ASP A 158 -14.90 23.69 15.60
CA ASP A 158 -15.98 22.78 15.24
C ASP A 158 -17.26 23.60 15.00
N PRO A 159 -17.72 23.75 13.76
CA PRO A 159 -17.22 23.13 12.51
C PRO A 159 -15.98 23.81 11.93
N VAL A 160 -15.08 23.02 11.32
CA VAL A 160 -13.92 23.53 10.59
C VAL A 160 -14.31 23.88 9.14
N THR A 161 -13.84 25.03 8.64
CA THR A 161 -13.96 25.40 7.24
C THR A 161 -12.73 24.90 6.47
N VAL A 162 -12.96 24.15 5.42
CA VAL A 162 -11.89 23.61 4.56
C VAL A 162 -12.10 24.03 3.11
N TYR A 163 -11.03 24.18 2.38
CA TYR A 163 -11.03 24.64 0.99
C TYR A 163 -10.47 23.57 0.06
N ARG A 164 -10.88 23.61 -1.18
CA ARG A 164 -10.33 22.78 -2.24
C ARG A 164 -10.19 23.55 -3.53
N GLY A 165 -8.99 23.59 -4.06
CA GLY A 165 -8.74 24.10 -5.41
C GLY A 165 -9.41 23.17 -6.44
N VAL A 166 -10.26 23.72 -7.29
CA VAL A 166 -10.89 22.99 -8.39
C VAL A 166 -10.41 23.54 -9.73
N THR A 167 -10.15 22.63 -10.66
CA THR A 167 -9.83 22.90 -12.05
C THR A 167 -10.83 22.19 -12.94
N THR A 168 -10.81 22.44 -14.23
CA THR A 168 -11.64 21.71 -15.21
C THR A 168 -11.44 20.19 -15.14
N HIS A 169 -10.25 19.73 -14.73
CA HIS A 169 -9.93 18.30 -14.61
C HIS A 169 -10.50 17.65 -13.35
N ASN A 170 -10.60 18.39 -12.24
CA ASN A 170 -11.04 17.83 -10.96
C ASN A 170 -12.39 18.34 -10.46
N ALA A 171 -13.03 19.29 -11.17
CA ALA A 171 -14.31 19.88 -10.78
C ALA A 171 -15.43 18.86 -10.56
N LYS A 172 -15.41 17.74 -11.29
CA LYS A 172 -16.37 16.63 -11.13
C LYS A 172 -16.11 15.79 -9.86
N ASN A 173 -14.96 15.95 -9.22
CA ASN A 173 -14.55 15.18 -8.04
C ASN A 173 -14.45 16.05 -6.78
N VAL A 174 -15.42 16.93 -6.57
CA VAL A 174 -15.46 17.87 -5.44
C VAL A 174 -15.46 17.14 -4.08
N LYS A 175 -16.04 15.94 -4.02
CA LYS A 175 -16.10 15.11 -2.79
C LYS A 175 -14.87 14.21 -2.58
N ALA A 176 -13.67 14.65 -2.99
CA ALA A 176 -12.44 13.94 -2.67
C ALA A 176 -12.08 14.09 -1.18
N LEU A 177 -11.11 13.29 -0.72
CA LEU A 177 -10.71 13.26 0.70
C LEU A 177 -9.60 14.26 1.05
N SER A 178 -9.00 14.94 0.06
CA SER A 178 -7.93 15.92 0.29
C SER A 178 -8.48 17.34 0.28
N TRP A 179 -8.31 18.04 1.38
CA TRP A 179 -8.75 19.41 1.61
C TRP A 179 -7.67 20.18 2.35
N THR A 180 -7.67 21.51 2.26
CA THR A 180 -6.76 22.40 3.00
C THR A 180 -7.55 23.38 3.85
N LEU A 181 -6.90 23.93 4.86
CA LEU A 181 -7.46 24.98 5.72
C LEU A 181 -7.37 26.36 5.08
N SER A 182 -6.48 26.56 4.11
CA SER A 182 -6.29 27.82 3.37
C SER A 182 -5.69 27.55 1.98
#